data_fc89e00d4004115280d9e1c6f4c68193
#
_entry.id   fc89e00d4004115280d9e1c6f4c68193
#
_cell.length_a   1.000
_cell.length_b   1.000
_cell.length_c   1.000
_cell.angle_alpha   90.00
_cell.angle_beta   90.00
_cell.angle_gamma   90.00
#
_symmetry.space_group_name_H-M   'P 1'
#
loop_
_entity.id
_entity.type
_entity.pdbx_description
1 polymer ?
#
loop_
_entity_poly.entity_id
_entity_poly.type
_entity_poly.pdbx_seq_one_letter_code
_entity_poly.pdbx_strand_id
1 'polypeptide(L)'
;MVVPVDRRDPAAAMWENLPVDTELGPLETTISDHDVKGYGYAVDDFHPWYMHHSPFGGRVVPPALLSVALFKLRHLPGKFTLMHGLHTHEELQLFRAVRLGEPVTLRARVTDKFTKRGERFIVVSGQVTTIVIGPFCVPGRPNCCARTSSES
;
A
#
# COMPACT_ATOMS: atom_id res chain seq x y z
N MET A 1 -34.88 12.94 -11.64
CA MET A 1 -35.35 12.51 -10.29
C MET A 1 -34.10 12.33 -9.43
N VAL A 2 -33.86 13.29 -8.53
CA VAL A 2 -32.71 13.22 -7.59
C VAL A 2 -33.16 12.34 -6.45
N VAL A 3 -32.58 11.14 -6.32
CA VAL A 3 -32.82 10.28 -5.16
C VAL A 3 -32.08 10.91 -3.98
N PRO A 4 -32.76 11.22 -2.86
CA PRO A 4 -32.08 11.75 -1.69
C PRO A 4 -31.07 10.71 -1.20
N VAL A 5 -29.81 11.12 -1.10
CA VAL A 5 -28.77 10.30 -0.46
C VAL A 5 -29.14 10.14 1.00
N ASP A 6 -29.42 8.92 1.44
CA ASP A 6 -29.63 8.65 2.86
C ASP A 6 -28.29 8.90 3.59
N ARG A 7 -28.24 9.97 4.39
CA ARG A 7 -27.06 10.34 5.18
C ARG A 7 -26.66 9.28 6.20
N ARG A 8 -27.46 8.25 6.35
CA ARG A 8 -27.18 7.09 7.21
C ARG A 8 -26.43 5.98 6.47
N ASP A 9 -26.26 6.09 5.15
CA ASP A 9 -25.44 5.17 4.37
C ASP A 9 -23.95 5.52 4.57
N PRO A 10 -23.17 4.66 5.27
CA PRO A 10 -21.74 4.92 5.52
C PRO A 10 -20.93 5.04 4.23
N ALA A 11 -21.34 4.35 3.17
CA ALA A 11 -20.67 4.42 1.87
C ALA A 11 -20.91 5.77 1.18
N ALA A 12 -22.12 6.33 1.31
CA ALA A 12 -22.43 7.65 0.79
C ALA A 12 -21.68 8.74 1.55
N ALA A 13 -21.64 8.65 2.88
CA ALA A 13 -20.89 9.59 3.72
C ALA A 13 -19.38 9.53 3.40
N MET A 14 -18.83 8.35 3.17
CA MET A 14 -17.44 8.19 2.76
C MET A 14 -17.15 8.87 1.42
N TRP A 15 -18.01 8.67 0.43
CA TRP A 15 -17.86 9.30 -0.88
C TRP A 15 -17.81 10.83 -0.79
N GLU A 16 -18.68 11.43 0.01
CA GLU A 16 -18.77 12.87 0.16
C GLU A 16 -17.57 13.45 0.92
N ASN A 17 -17.13 12.75 1.98
CA ASN A 17 -16.12 13.24 2.91
C ASN A 17 -14.68 12.86 2.56
N LEU A 18 -14.44 12.15 1.44
CA LEU A 18 -13.11 11.81 0.96
C LEU A 18 -12.78 12.59 -0.31
N PRO A 19 -12.25 13.81 -0.22
CA PRO A 19 -11.86 14.60 -1.39
C PRO A 19 -10.78 13.92 -2.23
N VAL A 20 -10.75 14.20 -3.53
CA VAL A 20 -9.56 13.96 -4.35
C VAL A 20 -8.39 14.71 -3.73
N ASP A 21 -7.18 14.18 -3.87
CA ASP A 21 -5.95 14.65 -3.27
C ASP A 21 -5.81 14.43 -1.75
N THR A 22 -6.78 13.74 -1.12
CA THR A 22 -6.61 13.33 0.28
C THR A 22 -5.42 12.39 0.43
N GLU A 23 -4.47 12.77 1.27
CA GLU A 23 -3.33 11.94 1.62
C GLU A 23 -3.64 11.03 2.80
N LEU A 24 -3.21 9.77 2.70
CA LEU A 24 -3.32 8.72 3.70
C LEU A 24 -1.92 8.27 4.11
N GLY A 25 -1.63 8.33 5.37
CA GLY A 25 -0.30 8.04 5.91
C GLY A 25 0.53 9.33 6.11
N PRO A 26 1.85 9.22 6.28
CA PRO A 26 2.64 7.97 6.27
C PRO A 26 2.33 7.05 7.44
N LEU A 27 2.53 5.76 7.23
CA LEU A 27 2.51 4.74 8.27
C LEU A 27 3.75 3.86 8.13
N GLU A 28 4.59 3.84 9.16
CA GLU A 28 5.72 2.92 9.24
C GLU A 28 5.27 1.60 9.84
N THR A 29 5.66 0.50 9.23
CA THR A 29 5.31 -0.84 9.67
C THR A 29 6.32 -1.86 9.16
N THR A 30 6.23 -3.07 9.67
CA THR A 30 6.94 -4.25 9.16
C THR A 30 5.93 -5.32 8.79
N ILE A 31 6.24 -6.12 7.78
CA ILE A 31 5.45 -7.32 7.47
C ILE A 31 6.07 -8.48 8.23
N SER A 32 5.31 -9.05 9.13
CA SER A 32 5.75 -10.14 10.00
C SER A 32 5.62 -11.52 9.34
N ASP A 33 6.24 -12.53 9.94
CA ASP A 33 6.06 -13.93 9.56
C ASP A 33 4.58 -14.37 9.68
N HIS A 34 3.88 -13.86 10.68
CA HIS A 34 2.46 -14.12 10.86
C HIS A 34 1.63 -13.55 9.70
N ASP A 35 1.93 -12.32 9.24
CA ASP A 35 1.23 -11.71 8.11
C ASP A 35 1.43 -12.53 6.82
N VAL A 36 2.68 -12.96 6.55
CA VAL A 36 3.00 -13.76 5.35
C VAL A 36 2.33 -15.12 5.40
N LYS A 37 2.38 -15.82 6.53
CA LYS A 37 1.71 -17.11 6.70
C LYS A 37 0.18 -16.98 6.61
N GLY A 38 -0.39 -15.99 7.30
CA GLY A 38 -1.83 -15.73 7.26
C GLY A 38 -2.31 -15.45 5.84
N TYR A 39 -1.56 -14.64 5.08
CA TYR A 39 -1.84 -14.39 3.67
C TYR A 39 -1.73 -15.67 2.84
N GLY A 40 -0.64 -16.44 3.00
CA GLY A 40 -0.44 -17.70 2.28
C GLY A 40 -1.59 -18.68 2.50
N TYR A 41 -2.08 -18.83 3.73
CA TYR A 41 -3.26 -19.65 4.01
C TYR A 41 -4.55 -19.11 3.38
N ALA A 42 -4.70 -17.80 3.31
CA ALA A 42 -5.90 -17.19 2.76
C ALA A 42 -6.03 -17.34 1.23
N VAL A 43 -4.89 -17.40 0.52
CA VAL A 43 -4.86 -17.45 -0.95
C VAL A 43 -4.23 -18.74 -1.50
N ASP A 44 -3.89 -19.68 -0.63
CA ASP A 44 -3.21 -20.96 -0.97
C ASP A 44 -1.88 -20.76 -1.72
N ASP A 45 -1.10 -19.73 -1.31
CA ASP A 45 0.21 -19.42 -1.89
C ASP A 45 1.33 -19.63 -0.87
N PHE A 46 1.99 -20.76 -0.97
CA PHE A 46 3.14 -21.15 -0.13
C PHE A 46 4.44 -21.20 -0.92
N HIS A 47 4.65 -20.25 -1.81
CA HIS A 47 5.86 -20.23 -2.63
C HIS A 47 7.13 -20.29 -1.73
N PRO A 48 8.17 -21.09 -2.09
CA PRO A 48 9.38 -21.25 -1.28
C PRO A 48 10.09 -19.95 -0.90
N TRP A 49 10.02 -18.94 -1.74
CA TRP A 49 10.61 -17.63 -1.45
C TRP A 49 9.95 -16.89 -0.28
N TYR A 50 8.68 -17.18 -0.01
CA TYR A 50 7.94 -16.61 1.12
C TYR A 50 8.12 -17.43 2.38
N MET A 51 8.28 -18.76 2.23
CA MET A 51 8.30 -19.68 3.36
C MET A 51 9.72 -20.04 3.82
N HIS A 52 10.70 -20.09 2.91
CA HIS A 52 12.04 -20.58 3.21
C HIS A 52 13.14 -19.59 2.84
N HIS A 53 13.52 -19.53 1.57
CA HIS A 53 14.63 -18.70 1.10
C HIS A 53 14.40 -18.21 -0.33
N SER A 54 14.86 -16.99 -0.62
CA SER A 54 14.80 -16.40 -1.94
C SER A 54 16.19 -15.98 -2.43
N PRO A 55 16.38 -15.78 -3.74
CA PRO A 55 17.64 -15.26 -4.29
C PRO A 55 17.91 -13.80 -3.89
N PHE A 56 16.97 -13.14 -3.21
CA PHE A 56 17.09 -11.74 -2.76
C PHE A 56 17.67 -11.60 -1.33
N GLY A 57 18.27 -12.66 -0.78
CA GLY A 57 18.93 -12.61 0.52
C GLY A 57 17.99 -12.84 1.70
N GLY A 58 17.28 -13.96 1.69
CA GLY A 58 16.34 -14.37 2.73
C GLY A 58 14.91 -14.52 2.21
N ARG A 59 13.95 -14.61 3.10
CA ARG A 59 12.53 -14.66 2.74
C ARG A 59 12.05 -13.30 2.26
N VAL A 60 11.16 -13.29 1.28
CA VAL A 60 10.54 -12.07 0.77
C VAL A 60 9.05 -12.04 1.06
N VAL A 61 8.50 -10.86 1.07
CA VAL A 61 7.06 -10.63 1.24
C VAL A 61 6.36 -10.86 -0.10
N PRO A 62 5.22 -11.59 -0.14
CA PRO A 62 4.40 -11.69 -1.33
C PRO A 62 4.02 -10.30 -1.84
N PRO A 63 4.18 -10.00 -3.13
CA PRO A 63 3.88 -8.67 -3.68
C PRO A 63 2.45 -8.20 -3.40
N ALA A 64 1.47 -9.07 -3.57
CA ALA A 64 0.08 -8.74 -3.32
C ALA A 64 -0.21 -8.47 -1.83
N LEU A 65 0.56 -9.07 -0.90
CA LEU A 65 0.45 -8.72 0.52
C LEU A 65 0.89 -7.28 0.81
N LEU A 66 1.82 -6.72 0.03
CA LEU A 66 2.20 -5.30 0.17
C LEU A 66 1.05 -4.38 -0.22
N SER A 67 0.28 -4.73 -1.24
CA SER A 67 -0.95 -4.02 -1.59
C SER A 67 -1.99 -4.12 -0.46
N VAL A 68 -2.21 -5.32 0.06
CA VAL A 68 -3.10 -5.52 1.22
C VAL A 68 -2.64 -4.69 2.43
N ALA A 69 -1.33 -4.53 2.63
CA ALA A 69 -0.80 -3.71 3.72
C ALA A 69 -1.22 -2.23 3.61
N LEU A 70 -1.39 -1.68 2.39
CA LEU A 70 -1.89 -0.32 2.20
C LEU A 70 -3.29 -0.11 2.79
N PHE A 71 -4.07 -1.17 2.95
CA PHE A 71 -5.35 -1.08 3.62
C PHE A 71 -5.24 -0.73 5.12
N LYS A 72 -4.08 -0.88 5.76
CA LYS A 72 -3.83 -0.41 7.13
C LYS A 72 -3.99 1.11 7.25
N LEU A 73 -3.75 1.86 6.17
CA LEU A 73 -3.90 3.32 6.15
C LEU A 73 -5.34 3.79 6.38
N ARG A 74 -6.34 2.91 6.16
CA ARG A 74 -7.75 3.20 6.38
C ARG A 74 -8.11 3.34 7.86
N HIS A 75 -7.34 2.69 8.73
CA HIS A 75 -7.59 2.64 10.17
C HIS A 75 -6.86 3.73 10.96
N LEU A 76 -6.16 4.65 10.27
CA LEU A 76 -5.54 5.78 10.95
C LEU A 76 -6.62 6.70 11.58
N PRO A 77 -6.39 7.21 12.80
CA PRO A 77 -7.33 8.11 13.47
C PRO A 77 -7.73 9.28 12.58
N GLY A 78 -9.03 9.56 12.50
CA GLY A 78 -9.58 10.63 11.64
C GLY A 78 -9.60 10.30 10.14
N LYS A 79 -9.21 9.09 9.74
CA LYS A 79 -9.31 8.60 8.38
C LYS A 79 -10.48 7.63 8.23
N PHE A 80 -10.94 7.47 7.01
CA PHE A 80 -12.19 6.78 6.71
C PHE A 80 -12.02 5.27 6.78
N THR A 81 -13.05 4.59 7.28
CA THR A 81 -13.15 3.15 7.18
C THR A 81 -13.72 2.78 5.80
N LEU A 82 -12.87 2.42 4.85
CA LEU A 82 -13.28 1.91 3.52
C LEU A 82 -13.91 0.49 3.62
N MET A 83 -14.65 0.21 4.68
CA MET A 83 -15.15 -1.14 4.98
C MET A 83 -16.30 -1.59 4.07
N HIS A 84 -16.88 -0.70 3.28
CA HIS A 84 -18.04 -0.99 2.46
C HIS A 84 -17.76 -0.96 0.95
N GLY A 85 -16.49 -0.89 0.55
CA GLY A 85 -16.09 -0.89 -0.85
C GLY A 85 -15.70 -2.28 -1.34
N LEU A 86 -16.01 -2.55 -2.61
CA LEU A 86 -15.50 -3.71 -3.33
C LEU A 86 -14.24 -3.32 -4.09
N HIS A 87 -13.16 -4.10 -3.93
CA HIS A 87 -11.93 -3.91 -4.70
C HIS A 87 -12.14 -4.49 -6.11
N THR A 88 -12.22 -3.64 -7.12
CA THR A 88 -12.60 -4.02 -8.48
C THR A 88 -11.45 -4.06 -9.47
N HIS A 89 -10.39 -3.31 -9.21
CA HIS A 89 -9.22 -3.22 -10.08
C HIS A 89 -7.98 -2.86 -9.30
N GLU A 90 -6.84 -3.42 -9.69
CA GLU A 90 -5.53 -3.10 -9.13
C GLU A 90 -4.46 -3.19 -10.20
N GLU A 91 -3.56 -2.23 -10.19
CA GLU A 91 -2.30 -2.28 -10.93
C GLU A 91 -1.14 -2.18 -9.94
N LEU A 92 -0.21 -3.12 -10.01
CA LEU A 92 0.92 -3.19 -9.10
C LEU A 92 2.22 -3.15 -9.89
N GLN A 93 3.08 -2.19 -9.58
CA GLN A 93 4.42 -2.09 -10.13
C GLN A 93 5.47 -2.32 -9.03
N LEU A 94 6.29 -3.35 -9.23
CA LEU A 94 7.33 -3.73 -8.29
C LEU A 94 8.70 -3.32 -8.82
N PHE A 95 9.43 -2.58 -8.01
CA PHE A 95 10.80 -2.15 -8.35
C PHE A 95 11.86 -3.00 -7.68
N ARG A 96 11.53 -3.64 -6.56
CA ARG A 96 12.38 -4.60 -5.86
C ARG A 96 11.57 -5.50 -4.93
N ALA A 97 12.18 -6.61 -4.54
CA ALA A 97 11.62 -7.46 -3.48
C ALA A 97 11.79 -6.78 -2.10
N VAL A 98 10.75 -6.88 -1.27
CA VAL A 98 10.78 -6.50 0.15
C VAL A 98 11.07 -7.75 0.96
N ARG A 99 12.09 -7.70 1.83
CA ARG A 99 12.44 -8.83 2.70
C ARG A 99 11.51 -8.90 3.90
N LEU A 100 11.30 -10.10 4.38
CA LEU A 100 10.54 -10.31 5.60
C LEU A 100 11.16 -9.55 6.79
N GLY A 101 10.33 -8.81 7.53
CA GLY A 101 10.77 -7.99 8.66
C GLY A 101 11.47 -6.68 8.28
N GLU A 102 11.60 -6.38 6.99
CA GLU A 102 12.14 -5.10 6.54
C GLU A 102 11.14 -3.97 6.84
N PRO A 103 11.59 -2.85 7.46
CA PRO A 103 10.73 -1.69 7.70
C PRO A 103 10.25 -1.08 6.38
N VAL A 104 8.98 -0.80 6.31
CA VAL A 104 8.36 -0.16 5.15
C VAL A 104 7.52 1.05 5.58
N THR A 105 7.50 2.07 4.73
CA THR A 105 6.61 3.22 4.87
C THR A 105 5.48 3.10 3.85
N LEU A 106 4.26 3.11 4.33
CA LEU A 106 3.05 3.09 3.54
C LEU A 106 2.54 4.51 3.36
N ARG A 107 2.24 4.90 2.13
CA ARG A 107 1.59 6.16 1.76
C ARG A 107 0.54 5.88 0.71
N ALA A 108 -0.55 6.61 0.74
CA ALA A 108 -1.53 6.57 -0.33
C ALA A 108 -2.18 7.94 -0.54
N ARG A 109 -2.76 8.14 -1.71
CA ARG A 109 -3.47 9.37 -2.08
C ARG A 109 -4.69 9.01 -2.89
N VAL A 110 -5.79 9.67 -2.63
CA VAL A 110 -6.98 9.60 -3.49
C VAL A 110 -6.69 10.40 -4.74
N THR A 111 -6.60 9.74 -5.90
CA THR A 111 -6.22 10.38 -7.16
C THR A 111 -7.41 10.70 -8.05
N ASP A 112 -8.51 9.98 -7.91
CA ASP A 112 -9.70 10.23 -8.68
C ASP A 112 -10.97 9.70 -8.00
N LYS A 113 -12.12 10.26 -8.39
CA LYS A 113 -13.45 9.80 -8.00
C LYS A 113 -14.39 9.96 -9.19
N PHE A 114 -15.07 8.90 -9.54
CA PHE A 114 -16.02 8.95 -10.66
C PHE A 114 -17.25 8.08 -10.42
N THR A 115 -18.29 8.33 -11.16
CA THR A 115 -19.51 7.52 -11.16
C THR A 115 -19.66 6.84 -12.51
N LYS A 116 -19.90 5.53 -12.50
CA LYS A 116 -20.12 4.73 -13.70
C LYS A 116 -21.29 3.80 -13.47
N ARG A 117 -22.29 3.86 -14.35
CA ARG A 117 -23.52 3.04 -14.28
C ARG A 117 -24.26 3.15 -12.93
N GLY A 118 -24.22 4.32 -12.31
CA GLY A 118 -24.85 4.55 -11.00
C GLY A 118 -23.99 4.17 -9.80
N GLU A 119 -22.88 3.45 -10.00
CA GLU A 119 -21.95 3.06 -8.95
C GLU A 119 -20.84 4.09 -8.77
N ARG A 120 -20.35 4.24 -7.55
CA ARG A 120 -19.32 5.21 -7.17
C ARG A 120 -17.98 4.54 -7.03
N PHE A 121 -16.95 5.09 -7.69
CA PHE A 121 -15.60 4.57 -7.70
C PHE A 121 -14.62 5.58 -7.11
N ILE A 122 -13.72 5.11 -6.26
CA ILE A 122 -12.60 5.89 -5.72
C ILE A 122 -11.32 5.24 -6.21
N VAL A 123 -10.43 6.02 -6.80
CA VAL A 123 -9.11 5.59 -7.22
C VAL A 123 -8.09 6.04 -6.17
N VAL A 124 -7.30 5.10 -5.70
CA VAL A 124 -6.27 5.37 -4.71
C VAL A 124 -4.93 4.92 -5.28
N SER A 125 -3.99 5.83 -5.36
CA SER A 125 -2.59 5.51 -5.65
C SER A 125 -1.85 5.27 -4.34
N GLY A 126 -1.23 4.09 -4.19
CA GLY A 126 -0.48 3.72 -3.01
C GLY A 126 1.00 3.53 -3.32
N GLN A 127 1.84 3.78 -2.33
CA GLN A 127 3.28 3.54 -2.38
C GLN A 127 3.73 2.80 -1.13
N VAL A 128 4.53 1.77 -1.33
CA VAL A 128 5.27 1.07 -0.28
C VAL A 128 6.75 1.33 -0.52
N THR A 129 7.35 2.11 0.35
CA THR A 129 8.78 2.42 0.29
C THR A 129 9.49 1.76 1.46
N THR A 130 10.65 1.20 1.20
CA THR A 130 11.50 0.66 2.26
C THR A 130 12.42 1.75 2.77
N ILE A 131 12.59 1.77 4.09
CA ILE A 131 13.56 2.65 4.73
C ILE A 131 14.94 2.01 4.52
N VAL A 132 15.67 2.52 3.52
CA VAL A 132 17.07 2.12 3.33
C VAL A 132 17.92 2.94 4.29
N ILE A 133 18.32 2.33 5.40
CA ILE A 133 19.35 2.90 6.28
C ILE A 133 20.70 2.55 5.64
N GLY A 134 21.19 3.43 4.78
CA GLY A 134 22.48 3.29 4.12
C GLY A 134 22.48 3.73 2.64
N PRO A 135 23.64 4.03 2.05
CA PRO A 135 23.70 4.43 0.65
C PRO A 135 23.38 3.23 -0.26
N PHE A 136 22.20 3.25 -0.86
CA PHE A 136 21.84 2.28 -1.89
C PHE A 136 22.34 2.79 -3.24
N CYS A 137 23.37 2.14 -3.77
CA CYS A 137 23.84 2.38 -5.12
C CYS A 137 23.17 1.36 -6.07
N VAL A 138 22.36 1.82 -7.01
CA VAL A 138 21.87 0.98 -8.10
C VAL A 138 22.97 0.95 -9.17
N PRO A 139 23.60 -0.19 -9.47
CA PRO A 139 24.58 -0.27 -10.53
C PRO A 139 23.95 0.15 -11.87
N GLY A 140 24.54 1.16 -12.54
CA GLY A 140 24.17 1.55 -13.90
C GLY A 140 23.34 2.84 -14.05
N ARG A 141 23.07 3.60 -12.97
CA ARG A 141 22.56 4.98 -13.12
C ARG A 141 23.60 6.00 -12.68
N PRO A 142 24.06 6.92 -13.55
CA PRO A 142 24.88 8.04 -13.13
C PRO A 142 24.07 8.95 -12.21
N ASN A 143 24.66 9.40 -11.08
CA ASN A 143 24.11 10.29 -10.04
C ASN A 143 23.26 9.64 -8.94
N CYS A 144 23.43 8.38 -8.62
CA CYS A 144 22.72 7.74 -7.51
C CYS A 144 23.45 7.82 -6.14
N CYS A 145 24.57 8.50 -6.06
CA CYS A 145 25.26 8.76 -4.79
C CYS A 145 24.93 10.19 -4.32
N ALA A 146 23.99 10.31 -3.38
CA ALA A 146 23.85 11.54 -2.62
C ALA A 146 25.17 11.80 -1.87
N ARG A 147 25.80 12.93 -2.15
CA ARG A 147 26.99 13.41 -1.44
C ARG A 147 26.63 13.62 0.02
N THR A 148 27.26 12.90 0.92
CA THR A 148 27.42 13.32 2.28
C THR A 148 28.45 14.46 2.26
N SER A 149 27.99 15.69 2.33
CA SER A 149 28.85 16.81 2.67
C SER A 149 29.22 16.72 4.15
N SER A 150 30.36 16.12 4.42
CA SER A 150 31.13 16.41 5.62
C SER A 150 31.87 17.71 5.33
N GLU A 151 31.48 18.76 5.98
CA GLU A 151 32.32 19.96 6.09
C GLU A 151 32.69 20.20 7.52
N SER A 152 33.95 20.47 7.64
CA SER A 152 34.85 20.83 8.72
C SER A 152 34.34 21.94 9.64
#